data_8566f9854ffbb5243aab770b52198ba3
#
_entry.id   8566f9854ffbb5243aab770b52198ba3
#
_cell.length_a   1.000
_cell.length_b   1.000
_cell.length_c   1.000
_cell.angle_alpha   90.00
_cell.angle_beta   90.00
_cell.angle_gamma   90.00
#
_symmetry.space_group_name_H-M   'P 1'
#
loop_
_entity.id
_entity.type
_entity.pdbx_description
1 polymer ?
#
loop_
_entity_poly.entity_id
_entity_poly.type
_entity_poly.pdbx_seq_one_letter_code
_entity_poly.pdbx_strand_id
1 'polypeptide(L)'
;GGGGDRSLGVEYKPVLRPGEAVSVLVAWGDVVLAATGTLTAVSTDGRFLAFAHPFTNRGAVAFPLARSWIHQVVPSLDTPFKIGTPTSIVGIVTQDRPQAIGGFIGRFAPVMDISLNFRDVDSGTETFKRFKTASDPFMMTKVIPEMITGLVDNVWGRVGEGSAKLTLKIEGGRLAEG
;
A
#
# COMPACT_ATOMS: atom_id res chain seq x y z
N GLY A 1 -5.10 -8.76 23.32
CA GLY A 1 -3.95 -9.07 22.49
C GLY A 1 -3.43 -7.80 21.86
N GLY A 2 -2.19 -7.38 22.19
CA GLY A 2 -1.60 -6.15 21.72
C GLY A 2 -1.47 -6.13 20.21
N GLY A 3 -2.14 -5.17 19.57
CA GLY A 3 -1.88 -4.81 18.19
C GLY A 3 -0.51 -4.14 18.12
N GLY A 4 0.51 -4.89 17.70
CA GLY A 4 1.80 -4.31 17.37
C GLY A 4 1.60 -3.26 16.29
N ASP A 5 2.33 -2.15 16.40
CA ASP A 5 2.36 -1.10 15.39
C ASP A 5 2.75 -1.72 14.04
N ARG A 6 1.80 -1.81 13.12
CA ARG A 6 1.99 -2.34 11.75
C ARG A 6 2.42 -1.25 10.77
N SER A 7 2.89 -0.11 11.28
CA SER A 7 3.47 0.92 10.44
C SER A 7 4.78 0.44 9.84
N LEU A 8 4.98 0.74 8.54
CA LEU A 8 6.25 0.49 7.88
C LEU A 8 7.24 1.60 8.23
N GLY A 9 8.46 1.23 8.57
CA GLY A 9 9.56 2.17 8.71
C GLY A 9 9.93 2.80 7.38
N VAL A 10 10.63 3.95 7.44
CA VAL A 10 11.16 4.67 6.27
C VAL A 10 12.67 4.61 6.29
N GLU A 11 13.26 4.16 5.20
CA GLU A 11 14.71 4.22 4.98
C GLU A 11 15.05 5.48 4.16
N TYR A 12 15.71 6.45 4.76
CA TYR A 12 16.02 7.73 4.10
C TYR A 12 17.21 7.66 3.15
N LYS A 13 18.13 6.76 3.39
CA LYS A 13 19.32 6.51 2.54
C LYS A 13 19.41 5.02 2.18
N PRO A 14 18.41 4.45 1.54
CA PRO A 14 18.41 3.03 1.25
C PRO A 14 19.40 2.70 0.14
N VAL A 15 20.00 1.52 0.25
CA VAL A 15 20.81 0.91 -0.80
C VAL A 15 20.07 -0.31 -1.31
N LEU A 16 19.65 -0.26 -2.57
CA LEU A 16 18.99 -1.38 -3.25
C LEU A 16 19.82 -1.87 -4.42
N ARG A 17 19.65 -3.14 -4.73
CA ARG A 17 20.33 -3.82 -5.85
C ARG A 17 19.34 -4.44 -6.81
N PRO A 18 19.63 -4.47 -8.11
CA PRO A 18 18.82 -5.24 -9.06
C PRO A 18 18.61 -6.67 -8.58
N GLY A 19 17.41 -7.20 -8.78
CA GLY A 19 17.00 -8.53 -8.30
C GLY A 19 16.30 -8.54 -6.94
N GLU A 20 16.41 -7.48 -6.16
CA GLU A 20 15.67 -7.37 -4.89
C GLU A 20 14.16 -7.25 -5.12
N ALA A 21 13.37 -7.79 -4.18
CA ALA A 21 11.93 -7.69 -4.19
C ALA A 21 11.49 -6.31 -3.69
N VAL A 22 10.57 -5.69 -4.42
CA VAL A 22 9.98 -4.40 -4.08
C VAL A 22 8.47 -4.43 -4.25
N SER A 23 7.77 -3.60 -3.49
CA SER A 23 6.32 -3.45 -3.56
C SER A 23 5.91 -2.00 -3.80
N VAL A 24 4.93 -1.83 -4.67
CA VAL A 24 4.18 -0.57 -4.80
C VAL A 24 3.06 -0.59 -3.77
N LEU A 25 3.01 0.42 -2.91
CA LEU A 25 2.02 0.50 -1.84
C LEU A 25 0.83 1.36 -2.25
N VAL A 26 -0.36 0.81 -2.11
CA VAL A 26 -1.63 1.54 -2.17
C VAL A 26 -2.15 1.82 -0.77
N ALA A 27 -2.14 0.82 0.11
CA ALA A 27 -2.48 0.96 1.52
C ALA A 27 -1.59 0.04 2.37
N TRP A 28 -1.29 0.46 3.62
CA TRP A 28 -0.53 -0.33 4.58
C TRP A 28 -0.84 0.07 6.03
N GLY A 29 -0.62 -0.86 6.95
CA GLY A 29 -1.00 -0.74 8.35
C GLY A 29 -1.90 -1.91 8.75
N ASP A 30 -3.06 -1.66 9.34
CA ASP A 30 -4.05 -2.70 9.64
C ASP A 30 -4.66 -3.33 8.39
N VAL A 31 -4.49 -2.70 7.25
CA VAL A 31 -4.84 -3.20 5.92
C VAL A 31 -3.64 -3.07 5.01
N VAL A 32 -3.38 -4.08 4.20
CA VAL A 32 -2.30 -4.04 3.21
C VAL A 32 -2.87 -4.28 1.82
N LEU A 33 -2.66 -3.30 0.94
CA LEU A 33 -2.92 -3.40 -0.49
C LEU A 33 -1.65 -2.97 -1.23
N ALA A 34 -0.98 -3.92 -1.83
CA ALA A 34 0.31 -3.71 -2.49
C ALA A 34 0.49 -4.66 -3.66
N ALA A 35 1.28 -4.25 -4.65
CA ALA A 35 1.74 -5.12 -5.72
C ALA A 35 3.24 -5.35 -5.57
N THR A 36 3.68 -6.61 -5.62
CA THR A 36 5.07 -7.00 -5.44
C THR A 36 5.69 -7.47 -6.74
N GLY A 37 6.90 -7.03 -7.00
CA GLY A 37 7.68 -7.42 -8.16
C GLY A 37 9.17 -7.35 -7.89
N THR A 38 9.96 -7.24 -8.94
CA THR A 38 11.42 -7.26 -8.88
C THR A 38 12.00 -5.93 -9.34
N LEU A 39 12.98 -5.43 -8.60
CA LEU A 39 13.79 -4.29 -9.00
C LEU A 39 14.69 -4.71 -10.18
N THR A 40 14.55 -4.02 -11.32
CA THR A 40 15.27 -4.35 -12.55
C THR A 40 16.59 -3.61 -12.63
N ALA A 41 16.60 -2.32 -12.32
CA ALA A 41 17.77 -1.47 -12.39
C ALA A 41 17.70 -0.32 -11.40
N VAL A 42 18.87 0.13 -10.94
CA VAL A 42 19.06 1.33 -10.12
C VAL A 42 20.28 2.08 -10.64
N SER A 43 20.12 3.38 -10.84
CA SER A 43 21.23 4.27 -11.22
C SER A 43 21.87 4.91 -9.98
N THR A 44 23.06 5.45 -10.15
CA THR A 44 23.83 6.11 -9.07
C THR A 44 23.13 7.36 -8.50
N ASP A 45 22.25 8.00 -9.28
CA ASP A 45 21.44 9.15 -8.87
C ASP A 45 20.10 8.76 -8.23
N GLY A 46 19.88 7.47 -7.99
CA GLY A 46 18.69 6.94 -7.32
C GLY A 46 17.49 6.67 -8.22
N ARG A 47 17.58 6.87 -9.53
CA ARG A 47 16.51 6.44 -10.45
C ARG A 47 16.45 4.93 -10.52
N PHE A 48 15.24 4.37 -10.59
CA PHE A 48 15.06 2.93 -10.70
C PHE A 48 14.04 2.53 -11.76
N LEU A 49 14.11 1.29 -12.19
CA LEU A 49 13.09 0.56 -12.95
C LEU A 49 12.76 -0.74 -12.23
N ALA A 50 11.48 -1.10 -12.22
CA ALA A 50 11.02 -2.33 -11.60
C ALA A 50 9.80 -2.91 -12.35
N PHE A 51 9.42 -4.15 -12.00
CA PHE A 51 8.27 -4.93 -12.44
C PHE A 51 8.38 -5.53 -13.84
N ALA A 52 9.01 -4.88 -14.79
CA ALA A 52 9.02 -5.25 -16.21
C ALA A 52 7.61 -5.40 -16.85
N HIS A 53 6.60 -4.78 -16.23
CA HIS A 53 5.22 -4.65 -16.68
C HIS A 53 4.57 -3.46 -15.96
N PRO A 54 3.40 -2.97 -16.39
CA PRO A 54 2.71 -1.89 -15.70
C PRO A 54 2.07 -2.36 -14.38
N PHE A 55 1.82 -1.42 -13.50
CA PHE A 55 0.96 -1.62 -12.32
C PHE A 55 -0.49 -1.26 -12.64
N THR A 56 -0.77 0.00 -12.93
CA THR A 56 -2.08 0.51 -13.35
C THR A 56 -2.06 1.13 -14.74
N ASN A 57 -0.88 1.27 -15.33
CA ASN A 57 -0.64 1.86 -16.66
C ASN A 57 -1.21 3.27 -16.83
N ARG A 58 -1.13 4.11 -15.80
CA ARG A 58 -1.67 5.47 -15.82
C ARG A 58 -0.64 6.56 -16.12
N GLY A 59 0.59 6.21 -16.41
CA GLY A 59 1.67 7.16 -16.70
C GLY A 59 2.23 7.82 -15.45
N ALA A 60 2.05 9.12 -15.28
CA ALA A 60 2.50 9.83 -14.09
C ALA A 60 1.68 9.44 -12.85
N VAL A 61 2.36 9.03 -11.79
CA VAL A 61 1.76 8.55 -10.54
C VAL A 61 2.59 9.00 -9.34
N ALA A 62 2.09 8.76 -8.12
CA ALA A 62 2.84 8.99 -6.88
C ALA A 62 2.50 7.89 -5.88
N PHE A 63 3.24 6.77 -5.94
CA PHE A 63 3.08 5.66 -5.00
C PHE A 63 4.34 5.46 -4.17
N PRO A 64 4.24 5.18 -2.87
CA PRO A 64 5.38 4.70 -2.11
C PRO A 64 5.91 3.39 -2.69
N LEU A 65 7.24 3.26 -2.74
CA LEU A 65 7.96 2.03 -3.01
C LEU A 65 8.51 1.48 -1.69
N ALA A 66 8.31 0.20 -1.44
CA ALA A 66 8.85 -0.48 -0.27
C ALA A 66 9.76 -1.65 -0.66
N ARG A 67 10.69 -2.02 0.23
CA ARG A 67 11.29 -3.36 0.22
C ARG A 67 10.21 -4.38 0.49
N SER A 68 10.39 -5.58 -0.02
CA SER A 68 9.45 -6.66 0.21
C SER A 68 10.15 -7.96 0.58
N TRP A 69 9.56 -8.69 1.51
CA TRP A 69 9.94 -10.06 1.80
C TRP A 69 9.07 -11.00 0.99
N ILE A 70 9.69 -11.88 0.18
CA ILE A 70 8.94 -12.85 -0.63
C ILE A 70 8.70 -14.11 0.18
N HIS A 71 7.42 -14.46 0.37
CA HIS A 71 7.00 -15.71 1.01
C HIS A 71 6.87 -16.85 0.02
N GLN A 72 6.36 -16.56 -1.18
CA GLN A 72 6.06 -17.55 -2.19
C GLN A 72 6.09 -16.95 -3.59
N VAL A 73 6.54 -17.73 -4.56
CA VAL A 73 6.34 -17.46 -5.99
C VAL A 73 5.28 -18.44 -6.47
N VAL A 74 4.18 -17.93 -7.00
CA VAL A 74 3.09 -18.75 -7.56
C VAL A 74 3.30 -18.83 -9.07
N PRO A 75 3.68 -19.99 -9.61
CA PRO A 75 3.77 -20.18 -11.04
C PRO A 75 2.37 -20.12 -11.66
N SER A 76 2.26 -19.41 -12.77
CA SER A 76 1.06 -19.33 -13.59
C SER A 76 1.44 -19.51 -15.05
N LEU A 77 0.56 -20.07 -15.85
CA LEU A 77 0.79 -20.25 -17.29
C LEU A 77 0.82 -18.90 -18.02
N ASP A 78 0.03 -17.92 -17.54
CA ASP A 78 -0.07 -16.61 -18.18
C ASP A 78 0.86 -15.56 -17.56
N THR A 79 0.83 -15.41 -16.24
CA THR A 79 1.66 -14.42 -15.54
C THR A 79 2.00 -14.93 -14.13
N PRO A 80 3.25 -15.30 -13.86
CA PRO A 80 3.67 -15.64 -12.51
C PRO A 80 3.58 -14.42 -11.59
N PHE A 81 3.11 -14.60 -10.36
CA PHE A 81 3.04 -13.53 -9.37
C PHE A 81 3.71 -13.94 -8.05
N LYS A 82 4.17 -12.93 -7.32
CA LYS A 82 4.86 -13.10 -6.04
C LYS A 82 3.96 -12.66 -4.90
N ILE A 83 3.90 -13.47 -3.85
CA ILE A 83 3.28 -13.10 -2.59
C ILE A 83 4.39 -12.60 -1.69
N GLY A 84 4.31 -11.32 -1.31
CA GLY A 84 5.32 -10.68 -0.49
C GLY A 84 4.70 -9.77 0.56
N THR A 85 5.48 -9.49 1.61
CA THR A 85 5.13 -8.53 2.66
C THR A 85 6.04 -7.32 2.56
N PRO A 86 5.50 -6.10 2.39
CA PRO A 86 6.29 -4.88 2.48
C PRO A 86 6.96 -4.77 3.87
N THR A 87 8.21 -4.30 3.92
CA THR A 87 8.97 -4.21 5.16
C THR A 87 9.37 -2.78 5.52
N SER A 88 9.88 -2.00 4.57
CA SER A 88 10.25 -0.60 4.79
C SER A 88 10.06 0.21 3.51
N ILE A 89 9.67 1.48 3.65
CA ILE A 89 9.49 2.40 2.53
C ILE A 89 10.87 2.96 2.14
N VAL A 90 11.19 2.89 0.86
CA VAL A 90 12.53 3.20 0.32
C VAL A 90 12.51 4.23 -0.80
N GLY A 91 11.34 4.56 -1.35
CA GLY A 91 11.29 5.46 -2.49
C GLY A 91 9.88 5.81 -2.94
N ILE A 92 9.82 6.39 -4.12
CA ILE A 92 8.59 6.80 -4.81
C ILE A 92 8.56 6.26 -6.23
N VAL A 93 7.43 5.70 -6.62
CA VAL A 93 7.09 5.42 -8.03
C VAL A 93 6.44 6.67 -8.62
N THR A 94 7.02 7.20 -9.68
CA THR A 94 6.54 8.42 -10.37
C THR A 94 6.03 8.13 -11.77
N GLN A 95 6.37 6.97 -12.34
CA GLN A 95 5.98 6.54 -13.67
C GLN A 95 5.49 5.10 -13.66
N ASP A 96 4.32 4.90 -14.26
CA ASP A 96 3.71 3.58 -14.45
C ASP A 96 3.38 3.43 -15.94
N ARG A 97 4.27 2.76 -16.65
CA ARG A 97 4.27 2.65 -18.12
C ARG A 97 4.08 1.19 -18.55
N PRO A 98 3.69 0.93 -19.80
CA PRO A 98 3.47 -0.43 -20.29
C PRO A 98 4.65 -1.39 -20.09
N GLN A 99 5.89 -0.87 -20.13
CA GLN A 99 7.09 -1.68 -20.07
C GLN A 99 7.63 -1.88 -18.66
N ALA A 100 7.36 -0.93 -17.75
CA ALA A 100 7.90 -0.96 -16.39
C ALA A 100 7.30 0.15 -15.53
N ILE A 101 7.49 0.04 -14.22
CA ILE A 101 7.36 1.16 -13.30
C ILE A 101 8.74 1.78 -13.05
N GLY A 102 8.77 3.06 -12.74
CA GLY A 102 10.01 3.78 -12.44
C GLY A 102 9.79 4.93 -11.47
N GLY A 103 10.89 5.39 -10.89
CA GLY A 103 10.86 6.49 -9.92
C GLY A 103 12.20 6.73 -9.27
N PHE A 104 12.20 7.10 -8.01
CA PHE A 104 13.39 7.52 -7.25
C PHE A 104 13.48 6.82 -5.90
N ILE A 105 14.65 6.31 -5.61
CA ILE A 105 15.04 5.84 -4.27
C ILE A 105 15.41 7.03 -3.40
N GLY A 106 15.02 7.01 -2.12
CA GLY A 106 15.32 8.08 -1.16
C GLY A 106 14.47 9.34 -1.30
N ARG A 107 13.43 9.32 -2.15
CA ARG A 107 12.38 10.34 -2.23
C ARG A 107 11.05 9.70 -1.88
N PHE A 108 10.13 10.46 -1.28
CA PHE A 108 8.93 9.90 -0.68
C PHE A 108 7.66 10.59 -1.17
N ALA A 109 6.64 9.78 -1.39
CA ALA A 109 5.32 10.23 -1.81
C ALA A 109 4.54 10.86 -0.64
N PRO A 110 3.62 11.79 -0.92
CA PRO A 110 2.62 12.19 0.05
C PRO A 110 1.71 10.99 0.36
N VAL A 111 1.23 10.94 1.60
CA VAL A 111 0.38 9.87 2.11
C VAL A 111 -0.87 10.43 2.79
N MET A 112 -1.88 9.59 2.93
CA MET A 112 -3.07 9.90 3.72
C MET A 112 -3.14 8.95 4.90
N ASP A 113 -3.42 9.47 6.09
CA ASP A 113 -3.73 8.70 7.28
C ASP A 113 -5.23 8.48 7.37
N ILE A 114 -5.64 7.22 7.50
CA ILE A 114 -7.04 6.82 7.60
C ILE A 114 -7.26 6.10 8.91
N SER A 115 -8.22 6.58 9.68
CA SER A 115 -8.72 5.93 10.89
C SER A 115 -10.20 5.61 10.70
N LEU A 116 -10.57 4.38 10.96
CA LEU A 116 -11.93 3.89 10.86
C LEU A 116 -12.34 3.30 12.20
N ASN A 117 -13.43 3.82 12.78
CA ASN A 117 -14.08 3.24 13.93
C ASN A 117 -15.47 2.76 13.54
N PHE A 118 -15.71 1.49 13.69
CA PHE A 118 -16.98 0.83 13.48
C PHE A 118 -17.56 0.40 14.82
N ARG A 119 -18.75 0.85 15.15
CA ARG A 119 -19.49 0.43 16.34
C ARG A 119 -20.80 -0.22 15.93
N ASP A 120 -20.96 -1.48 16.25
CA ASP A 120 -22.25 -2.17 16.21
C ASP A 120 -23.09 -1.68 17.40
N VAL A 121 -24.18 -1.00 17.12
CA VAL A 121 -25.03 -0.41 18.16
C VAL A 121 -25.80 -1.48 18.92
N ASP A 122 -26.14 -2.58 18.27
CA ASP A 122 -26.95 -3.64 18.86
C ASP A 122 -26.14 -4.52 19.81
N SER A 123 -24.90 -4.86 19.43
CA SER A 123 -24.01 -5.65 20.30
C SER A 123 -23.11 -4.80 21.20
N GLY A 124 -22.94 -3.52 20.90
CA GLY A 124 -22.01 -2.62 21.57
C GLY A 124 -20.54 -2.87 21.21
N THR A 125 -20.25 -3.75 20.24
CA THR A 125 -18.88 -4.08 19.82
C THR A 125 -18.28 -2.95 19.02
N GLU A 126 -17.03 -2.59 19.33
CA GLU A 126 -16.24 -1.61 18.56
C GLU A 126 -15.05 -2.27 17.88
N THR A 127 -14.80 -1.87 16.64
CA THR A 127 -13.62 -2.26 15.86
C THR A 127 -12.95 -1.01 15.34
N PHE A 128 -11.65 -0.90 15.60
CA PHE A 128 -10.83 0.22 15.19
C PHE A 128 -9.75 -0.23 14.22
N LYS A 129 -9.62 0.47 13.09
CA LYS A 129 -8.60 0.22 12.08
C LYS A 129 -7.84 1.50 11.76
N ARG A 130 -6.52 1.41 11.68
CA ARG A 130 -5.64 2.50 11.22
C ARG A 130 -4.77 2.02 10.08
N PHE A 131 -4.69 2.80 9.03
CA PHE A 131 -3.81 2.51 7.91
C PHE A 131 -3.46 3.79 7.16
N LYS A 132 -2.38 3.73 6.40
CA LYS A 132 -1.97 4.80 5.49
C LYS A 132 -2.29 4.39 4.05
N THR A 133 -2.49 5.38 3.19
CA THR A 133 -2.67 5.16 1.75
C THR A 133 -1.78 6.10 0.96
N ALA A 134 -1.44 5.69 -0.27
CA ALA A 134 -0.90 6.63 -1.25
C ALA A 134 -1.92 7.75 -1.50
N SER A 135 -1.43 8.99 -1.56
CA SER A 135 -2.26 10.16 -1.89
C SER A 135 -2.41 10.32 -3.41
N ASP A 136 -2.92 9.28 -4.05
CA ASP A 136 -3.19 9.24 -5.49
C ASP A 136 -4.68 9.48 -5.74
N PRO A 137 -5.08 10.47 -6.57
CA PRO A 137 -6.48 10.82 -6.76
C PRO A 137 -7.36 9.66 -7.25
N PHE A 138 -6.86 8.82 -8.14
CA PHE A 138 -7.60 7.66 -8.63
C PHE A 138 -7.80 6.63 -7.52
N MET A 139 -6.75 6.32 -6.75
CA MET A 139 -6.85 5.38 -5.64
C MET A 139 -7.80 5.89 -4.57
N MET A 140 -7.70 7.16 -4.20
CA MET A 140 -8.56 7.78 -3.18
C MET A 140 -10.03 7.83 -3.58
N THR A 141 -10.35 7.93 -4.86
CA THR A 141 -11.73 8.06 -5.33
C THR A 141 -12.36 6.75 -5.79
N LYS A 142 -11.56 5.76 -6.18
CA LYS A 142 -12.06 4.49 -6.75
C LYS A 142 -11.74 3.27 -5.89
N VAL A 143 -10.50 3.14 -5.43
CA VAL A 143 -10.03 1.92 -4.78
C VAL A 143 -10.25 1.97 -3.26
N ILE A 144 -9.90 3.06 -2.61
CA ILE A 144 -9.98 3.17 -1.15
C ILE A 144 -11.43 3.11 -0.64
N PRO A 145 -12.42 3.78 -1.26
CA PRO A 145 -13.82 3.63 -0.83
C PRO A 145 -14.34 2.20 -0.90
N GLU A 146 -14.02 1.47 -1.98
CA GLU A 146 -14.39 0.06 -2.11
C GLU A 146 -13.71 -0.83 -1.06
N MET A 147 -12.45 -0.56 -0.78
CA MET A 147 -11.71 -1.25 0.28
C MET A 147 -12.33 -1.00 1.66
N ILE A 148 -12.70 0.24 1.98
CA ILE A 148 -13.37 0.60 3.24
C ILE A 148 -14.73 -0.11 3.34
N THR A 149 -15.52 -0.13 2.26
CA THR A 149 -16.79 -0.85 2.20
C THR A 149 -16.59 -2.34 2.51
N GLY A 150 -15.62 -2.99 1.86
CA GLY A 150 -15.29 -4.39 2.13
C GLY A 150 -14.83 -4.64 3.57
N LEU A 151 -14.11 -3.71 4.19
CA LEU A 151 -13.73 -3.78 5.60
C LEU A 151 -14.95 -3.69 6.52
N VAL A 152 -15.86 -2.78 6.25
CA VAL A 152 -17.10 -2.62 7.02
C VAL A 152 -17.94 -3.89 6.92
N ASP A 153 -18.13 -4.44 5.73
CA ASP A 153 -18.86 -5.69 5.53
C ASP A 153 -18.24 -6.86 6.30
N ASN A 154 -16.91 -6.95 6.28
CA ASN A 154 -16.17 -7.99 7.01
C ASN A 154 -16.34 -7.86 8.54
N VAL A 155 -16.27 -6.63 9.06
CA VAL A 155 -16.45 -6.36 10.50
C VAL A 155 -17.91 -6.57 10.92
N TRP A 156 -18.85 -6.18 10.08
CA TRP A 156 -20.28 -6.37 10.35
C TRP A 156 -20.61 -7.87 10.49
N GLY A 157 -20.11 -8.70 9.60
CA GLY A 157 -20.08 -10.17 9.71
C GLY A 157 -21.43 -10.87 9.86
N ARG A 158 -22.55 -10.17 9.64
CA ARG A 158 -23.90 -10.72 9.76
C ARG A 158 -24.80 -10.33 8.58
N VAL A 159 -25.78 -11.19 8.32
CA VAL A 159 -26.84 -10.94 7.35
C VAL A 159 -28.08 -10.52 8.12
N GLY A 160 -28.79 -9.49 7.66
CA GLY A 160 -30.03 -9.01 8.23
C GLY A 160 -29.94 -7.56 8.72
N GLU A 161 -31.05 -7.10 9.30
CA GLU A 161 -31.18 -5.74 9.82
C GLU A 161 -30.30 -5.53 11.07
N GLY A 162 -29.86 -4.31 11.25
CA GLY A 162 -29.09 -3.89 12.41
C GLY A 162 -28.68 -2.43 12.31
N SER A 163 -28.17 -1.89 13.40
CA SER A 163 -27.73 -0.50 13.49
C SER A 163 -26.22 -0.42 13.78
N ALA A 164 -25.51 0.37 12.97
CA ALA A 164 -24.11 0.63 13.18
C ALA A 164 -23.76 2.11 13.06
N LYS A 165 -22.72 2.52 13.75
CA LYS A 165 -22.10 3.83 13.60
C LYS A 165 -20.71 3.66 13.00
N LEU A 166 -20.48 4.26 11.84
CA LEU A 166 -19.18 4.36 11.21
C LEU A 166 -18.62 5.77 11.38
N THR A 167 -17.41 5.88 11.92
CA THR A 167 -16.67 7.12 11.98
C THR A 167 -15.40 6.96 11.17
N LEU A 168 -15.24 7.77 10.14
CA LEU A 168 -14.09 7.79 9.26
C LEU A 168 -13.35 9.12 9.42
N LYS A 169 -12.05 9.07 9.71
CA LYS A 169 -11.17 10.22 9.75
C LYS A 169 -10.08 10.05 8.70
N ILE A 170 -9.89 11.07 7.87
CA ILE A 170 -8.87 11.09 6.82
C ILE A 170 -8.04 12.35 7.01
N GLU A 171 -6.73 12.20 7.11
CA GLU A 171 -5.78 13.30 7.27
C GLU A 171 -4.65 13.18 6.24
N GLY A 172 -4.35 14.27 5.54
CA GLY A 172 -3.20 14.36 4.67
C GLY A 172 -1.90 14.42 5.48
N GLY A 173 -0.87 13.74 4.99
CA GLY A 173 0.43 13.71 5.66
C GLY A 173 1.57 13.58 4.66
N ARG A 174 2.78 13.68 5.18
CA ARG A 174 4.03 13.34 4.49
C ARG A 174 4.76 12.31 5.33
N LEU A 175 5.45 11.40 4.66
CA LEU A 175 6.45 10.59 5.34
C LEU A 175 7.51 11.56 5.86
N ALA A 176 7.85 11.45 7.15
CA ALA A 176 8.82 12.37 7.76
C ALA A 176 10.13 12.34 6.98
N GLU A 177 10.65 13.51 6.67
CA GLU A 177 11.98 13.65 6.08
C GLU A 177 13.00 13.60 7.22
N GLY A 178 13.98 12.70 7.10
CA GLY A 178 15.08 12.55 8.05
C GLY A 178 16.19 13.58 7.84
#